data_f5b9afe606b9fa67947341079f6ae48e
#
_entry.id   f5b9afe606b9fa67947341079f6ae48e
#
_cell.length_a   1.000
_cell.length_b   1.000
_cell.length_c   1.000
_cell.angle_alpha   90.00
_cell.angle_beta   90.00
_cell.angle_gamma   90.00
#
_symmetry.space_group_name_H-M   'P 1'
#
loop_
_entity.id
_entity.type
_entity.pdbx_description
1 polymer ?
#
loop_
_entity_poly.entity_id
_entity_poly.type
_entity_poly.pdbx_seq_one_letter_code
_entity_poly.pdbx_strand_id
1 'polypeptide(L)'
;MQFLVDAGLSEKPLVYAVEDSGSFIGYVIFHDYDEENMEIGWILKRDVWGRGYASILTKMLIAECRKLRKGAIIECDPRQAVTEHIAKKHGFKFSGKRDGCDVYKLEE
;
A
#
# COMPACT_ATOMS: atom_id res chain seq x y z
N MET A 1 -15.52 1.00 -3.43
CA MET A 1 -14.50 1.21 -2.37
C MET A 1 -14.01 2.65 -2.44
N GLN A 2 -13.83 3.29 -1.33
CA GLN A 2 -13.51 4.71 -1.27
C GLN A 2 -12.35 4.97 -0.31
N PHE A 3 -11.41 5.81 -0.75
CA PHE A 3 -10.30 6.27 0.10
C PHE A 3 -10.68 7.62 0.70
N LEU A 4 -10.63 7.70 2.02
CA LEU A 4 -10.93 8.92 2.75
C LEU A 4 -9.64 9.47 3.38
N VAL A 5 -9.45 10.77 3.27
CA VAL A 5 -8.31 11.43 3.91
C VAL A 5 -8.50 11.35 5.42
N ASP A 6 -7.46 10.97 6.15
CA ASP A 6 -7.48 10.99 7.61
C ASP A 6 -7.44 12.44 8.07
N ALA A 7 -8.63 12.96 8.39
CA ALA A 7 -8.85 14.39 8.59
C ALA A 7 -8.04 14.95 9.76
N GLY A 8 -7.31 16.02 9.50
CA GLY A 8 -6.72 16.86 10.54
C GLY A 8 -5.29 16.54 10.94
N LEU A 9 -4.64 15.55 10.33
CA LEU A 9 -3.31 15.16 10.78
C LEU A 9 -2.16 15.73 9.92
N SER A 10 -2.41 16.16 8.68
CA SER A 10 -1.34 16.66 7.81
C SER A 10 -1.90 17.32 6.55
N GLU A 11 -1.15 18.29 6.01
CA GLU A 11 -1.43 18.86 4.69
C GLU A 11 -1.21 17.83 3.57
N LYS A 12 -0.29 16.86 3.80
CA LYS A 12 -0.06 15.71 2.93
C LYS A 12 -0.30 14.44 3.74
N PRO A 13 -1.50 13.90 3.74
CA PRO A 13 -1.74 12.69 4.51
C PRO A 13 -0.88 11.53 4.00
N LEU A 14 -0.31 10.77 4.92
CA LEU A 14 0.48 9.57 4.63
C LEU A 14 -0.41 8.33 4.56
N VAL A 15 -1.55 8.41 5.19
CA VAL A 15 -2.47 7.29 5.37
C VAL A 15 -3.89 7.75 5.07
N TYR A 16 -4.65 6.91 4.37
CA TYR A 16 -6.04 7.17 4.03
C TYR A 16 -6.92 6.07 4.60
N ALA A 17 -8.03 6.44 5.24
CA ALA A 17 -9.03 5.46 5.64
C ALA A 17 -9.73 4.89 4.40
N VAL A 18 -10.14 3.64 4.46
CA VAL A 18 -10.81 2.95 3.36
C VAL A 18 -12.17 2.46 3.81
N GLU A 19 -13.19 2.76 3.03
CA GLU A 19 -14.54 2.23 3.20
C GLU A 19 -14.93 1.38 2.00
N ASP A 20 -15.68 0.33 2.27
CA ASP A 20 -16.33 -0.47 1.25
C ASP A 20 -17.81 -0.57 1.58
N SER A 21 -18.67 -0.05 0.69
CA SER A 21 -20.12 -0.02 0.87
C SER A 21 -20.54 0.64 2.20
N GLY A 22 -19.83 1.70 2.60
CA GLY A 22 -20.11 2.44 3.82
C GLY A 22 -19.49 1.85 5.09
N SER A 23 -18.79 0.72 4.98
CA SER A 23 -18.14 0.08 6.13
C SER A 23 -16.64 0.33 6.11
N PHE A 24 -16.11 0.80 7.23
CA PHE A 24 -14.66 0.97 7.40
C PHE A 24 -13.96 -0.38 7.39
N ILE A 25 -12.95 -0.55 6.53
CA ILE A 25 -12.20 -1.81 6.42
C ILE A 25 -10.73 -1.69 6.81
N GLY A 26 -10.20 -0.49 6.95
CA GLY A 26 -8.80 -0.29 7.32
C GLY A 26 -8.22 0.96 6.70
N TYR A 27 -6.91 0.97 6.54
CA TYR A 27 -6.17 2.12 6.00
C TYR A 27 -5.28 1.66 4.85
N VAL A 28 -5.00 2.58 3.93
CA VAL A 28 -3.93 2.41 2.95
C VAL A 28 -2.82 3.42 3.23
N ILE A 29 -1.60 3.02 2.95
CA ILE A 29 -0.42 3.87 3.01
C ILE A 29 -0.17 4.37 1.59
N PHE A 30 -0.05 5.69 1.41
CA PHE A 30 0.20 6.27 0.11
C PHE A 30 0.86 7.63 0.29
N HIS A 31 2.18 7.67 0.10
CA HIS A 31 2.96 8.90 0.24
C HIS A 31 4.24 8.82 -0.58
N ASP A 32 4.91 9.96 -0.75
CA ASP A 32 6.18 10.00 -1.46
C ASP A 32 7.23 9.15 -0.74
N TYR A 33 7.89 8.27 -1.45
CA TYR A 33 9.03 7.49 -0.96
C TYR A 33 10.33 8.20 -1.33
N ASP A 34 10.46 8.54 -2.59
CA ASP A 34 11.55 9.35 -3.13
C ASP A 34 11.03 10.14 -4.35
N GLU A 35 11.92 10.75 -5.12
CA GLU A 35 11.51 11.57 -6.27
C GLU A 35 10.80 10.76 -7.36
N GLU A 36 11.08 9.46 -7.45
CA GLU A 36 10.58 8.60 -8.54
C GLU A 36 9.52 7.60 -8.09
N ASN A 37 9.35 7.40 -6.79
CA ASN A 37 8.49 6.34 -6.26
C ASN A 37 7.58 6.81 -5.15
N MET A 38 6.40 6.18 -5.08
CA MET A 38 5.48 6.29 -3.95
C MET A 38 5.60 5.03 -3.09
N GLU A 39 5.51 5.18 -1.79
CA GLU A 39 5.32 4.03 -0.92
C GLU A 39 3.84 3.71 -0.84
N ILE A 40 3.48 2.43 -1.05
CA ILE A 40 2.11 1.95 -0.92
C ILE A 40 2.05 0.82 0.10
N GLY A 41 0.88 0.65 0.68
CA GLY A 41 0.65 -0.42 1.65
C GLY A 41 -0.78 -0.39 2.16
N TRP A 42 -1.09 -1.28 3.08
CA TRP A 42 -2.42 -1.37 3.67
C TRP A 42 -2.33 -1.91 5.08
N ILE A 43 -3.31 -1.53 5.90
CA ILE A 43 -3.52 -2.03 7.25
C ILE A 43 -5.00 -2.35 7.34
N LEU A 44 -5.37 -3.62 7.31
CA LEU A 44 -6.77 -4.05 7.27
C LEU A 44 -7.25 -4.54 8.63
N LYS A 45 -8.51 -4.25 8.94
CA LYS A 45 -9.17 -4.82 10.10
C LYS A 45 -9.14 -6.35 10.00
N ARG A 46 -8.95 -7.00 11.14
CA ARG A 46 -8.84 -8.46 11.17
C ARG A 46 -10.07 -9.17 10.60
N ASP A 47 -11.26 -8.64 10.85
CA ASP A 47 -12.52 -9.27 10.41
C ASP A 47 -12.76 -9.21 8.89
N VAL A 48 -11.95 -8.46 8.15
CA VAL A 48 -12.04 -8.43 6.68
C VAL A 48 -10.87 -9.18 6.01
N TRP A 49 -9.98 -9.79 6.78
CA TRP A 49 -8.89 -10.59 6.22
C TRP A 49 -9.44 -11.79 5.44
N GLY A 50 -8.72 -12.23 4.43
CA GLY A 50 -9.10 -13.39 3.62
C GLY A 50 -10.15 -13.11 2.57
N ARG A 51 -10.54 -11.84 2.37
CA ARG A 51 -11.56 -11.44 1.39
C ARG A 51 -11.00 -10.83 0.12
N GLY A 52 -9.68 -10.80 -0.04
CA GLY A 52 -9.04 -10.26 -1.23
C GLY A 52 -8.85 -8.75 -1.25
N TYR A 53 -9.14 -8.04 -0.17
CA TYR A 53 -9.00 -6.58 -0.13
C TYR A 53 -7.57 -6.11 -0.37
N ALA A 54 -6.58 -6.79 0.21
CA ALA A 54 -5.18 -6.40 0.03
C ALA A 54 -4.79 -6.37 -1.45
N SER A 55 -5.22 -7.37 -2.21
CA SER A 55 -4.94 -7.45 -3.64
C SER A 55 -5.65 -6.34 -4.42
N ILE A 56 -6.90 -6.08 -4.10
CA ILE A 56 -7.69 -5.01 -4.73
C ILE A 56 -7.07 -3.65 -4.44
N LEU A 57 -6.72 -3.40 -3.18
CA LEU A 57 -6.09 -2.14 -2.76
C LEU A 57 -4.73 -1.94 -3.43
N THR A 58 -3.95 -3.00 -3.55
CA THR A 58 -2.66 -2.94 -4.24
C THR A 58 -2.84 -2.49 -5.69
N LYS A 59 -3.79 -3.06 -6.42
CA LYS A 59 -4.09 -2.64 -7.79
C LYS A 59 -4.53 -1.18 -7.88
N MET A 60 -5.39 -0.75 -6.96
CA MET A 60 -5.86 0.63 -6.93
C MET A 60 -4.72 1.61 -6.65
N LEU A 61 -3.84 1.29 -5.72
CA LEU A 61 -2.71 2.13 -5.37
C LEU A 61 -1.68 2.19 -6.50
N ILE A 62 -1.43 1.08 -7.19
CA ILE A 62 -0.57 1.07 -8.38
C ILE A 62 -1.13 2.02 -9.44
N ALA A 63 -2.44 1.98 -9.68
CA ALA A 63 -3.08 2.88 -10.63
C ALA A 63 -2.89 4.35 -10.24
N GLU A 64 -2.97 4.67 -8.95
CA GLU A 64 -2.72 6.03 -8.47
C GLU A 64 -1.26 6.45 -8.68
N CYS A 65 -0.30 5.53 -8.46
CA CYS A 65 1.11 5.80 -8.75
C CYS A 65 1.32 6.13 -10.23
N ARG A 66 0.67 5.38 -11.12
CA ARG A 66 0.78 5.61 -12.57
C ARG A 66 0.21 6.96 -12.99
N LYS A 67 -0.87 7.41 -12.37
CA LYS A 67 -1.41 8.75 -12.62
C LYS A 67 -0.41 9.84 -12.27
N LEU A 68 0.42 9.62 -11.26
CA LEU A 68 1.47 10.55 -10.85
C LEU A 68 2.77 10.34 -11.63
N ARG A 69 2.82 9.34 -12.53
CA ARG A 69 4.01 8.95 -13.28
C ARG A 69 5.16 8.54 -12.35
N LYS A 70 4.83 7.84 -11.26
CA LYS A 70 5.78 7.34 -10.26
C LYS A 70 5.72 5.84 -10.16
N GLY A 71 6.83 5.24 -9.74
CA GLY A 71 6.88 3.82 -9.39
C GLY A 71 6.25 3.57 -8.03
N ALA A 72 6.12 2.30 -7.68
CA ALA A 72 5.53 1.87 -6.41
C ALA A 72 6.53 1.04 -5.61
N ILE A 73 6.59 1.32 -4.31
CA ILE A 73 7.42 0.61 -3.34
C ILE A 73 6.53 0.10 -2.22
N ILE A 74 6.78 -1.14 -1.78
CA ILE A 74 6.18 -1.70 -0.57
C ILE A 74 7.32 -2.03 0.40
N GLU A 75 7.26 -1.50 1.62
CA GLU A 75 8.15 -1.91 2.70
C GLU A 75 7.38 -2.83 3.64
N CYS A 76 7.98 -3.94 4.02
CA CYS A 76 7.35 -4.86 4.95
C CYS A 76 8.37 -5.45 5.92
N ASP A 77 7.90 -5.76 7.13
CA ASP A 77 8.69 -6.52 8.09
C ASP A 77 8.94 -7.92 7.48
N PRO A 78 10.17 -8.46 7.58
CA PRO A 78 10.48 -9.80 7.04
C PRO A 78 9.56 -10.92 7.56
N ARG A 79 8.89 -10.69 8.69
CA ARG A 79 7.94 -11.66 9.28
C ARG A 79 6.54 -11.60 8.67
N GLN A 80 6.27 -10.62 7.81
CA GLN A 80 4.96 -10.41 7.18
C GLN A 80 4.85 -11.18 5.87
N ALA A 81 4.71 -12.50 5.97
CA ALA A 81 4.66 -13.38 4.80
C ALA A 81 3.49 -13.04 3.85
N VAL A 82 2.35 -12.60 4.39
CA VAL A 82 1.19 -12.23 3.58
C VAL A 82 1.49 -11.01 2.72
N THR A 83 2.12 -9.99 3.29
CA THR A 83 2.51 -8.77 2.56
C THR A 83 3.50 -9.10 1.46
N GLU A 84 4.51 -9.93 1.76
CA GLU A 84 5.48 -10.40 0.78
C GLU A 84 4.79 -11.14 -0.38
N HIS A 85 3.88 -12.05 -0.06
CA HIS A 85 3.14 -12.81 -1.05
C HIS A 85 2.33 -11.89 -1.99
N ILE A 86 1.62 -10.93 -1.44
CA ILE A 86 0.83 -9.97 -2.23
C ILE A 86 1.73 -9.11 -3.11
N ALA A 87 2.85 -8.63 -2.56
CA ALA A 87 3.81 -7.84 -3.34
C ALA A 87 4.32 -8.62 -4.54
N LYS A 88 4.77 -9.85 -4.34
CA LYS A 88 5.27 -10.72 -5.42
C LYS A 88 4.19 -11.03 -6.44
N LYS A 89 2.98 -11.31 -6.00
CA LYS A 89 1.83 -11.59 -6.88
C LYS A 89 1.55 -10.43 -7.84
N HIS A 90 1.78 -9.21 -7.42
CA HIS A 90 1.51 -8.02 -8.22
C HIS A 90 2.74 -7.50 -8.97
N GLY A 91 3.81 -8.28 -9.05
CA GLY A 91 4.98 -7.95 -9.86
C GLY A 91 6.07 -7.18 -9.14
N PHE A 92 5.96 -7.04 -7.83
CA PHE A 92 7.01 -6.42 -7.03
C PHE A 92 8.15 -7.41 -6.82
N LYS A 93 9.39 -6.90 -6.86
CA LYS A 93 10.58 -7.71 -6.62
C LYS A 93 11.38 -7.13 -5.47
N PHE A 94 12.05 -8.01 -4.72
CA PHE A 94 12.93 -7.60 -3.63
C PHE A 94 14.00 -6.65 -4.15
N SER A 95 14.13 -5.50 -3.51
CA SER A 95 15.04 -4.44 -3.93
C SER A 95 16.12 -4.13 -2.89
N GLY A 96 16.00 -4.69 -1.69
CA GLY A 96 16.96 -4.46 -0.61
C GLY A 96 16.29 -4.34 0.74
N LYS A 97 17.03 -3.81 1.71
CA LYS A 97 16.54 -3.60 3.07
C LYS A 97 16.71 -2.14 3.47
N ARG A 98 15.79 -1.65 4.29
CA ARG A 98 15.86 -0.32 4.85
C ARG A 98 15.26 -0.34 6.26
N ASP A 99 16.04 0.09 7.24
CA ASP A 99 15.61 0.16 8.65
C ASP A 99 14.99 -1.15 9.16
N GLY A 100 15.59 -2.29 8.76
CA GLY A 100 15.13 -3.61 9.19
C GLY A 100 13.93 -4.15 8.40
N CYS A 101 13.40 -3.40 7.44
CA CYS A 101 12.30 -3.83 6.58
C CYS A 101 12.80 -4.27 5.21
N ASP A 102 12.13 -5.25 4.62
CA ASP A 102 12.36 -5.65 3.25
C ASP A 102 11.66 -4.65 2.33
N VAL A 103 12.35 -4.23 1.27
CA VAL A 103 11.84 -3.28 0.29
C VAL A 103 11.55 -4.02 -1.01
N TYR A 104 10.32 -3.88 -1.49
CA TYR A 104 9.89 -4.46 -2.77
C TYR A 104 9.53 -3.33 -3.73
N LYS A 105 10.03 -3.42 -4.96
CA LYS A 105 9.79 -2.42 -6.00
C LYS A 105 9.03 -3.04 -7.15
N LEU A 106 8.01 -2.31 -7.64
CA LEU A 106 7.27 -2.73 -8.83
C LEU A 106 8.17 -2.57 -10.06
N GLU A 107 8.38 -3.66 -10.78
CA GLU A 107 9.07 -3.62 -12.07
C GLU A 107 8.05 -3.56 -13.20
N GLU A 108 8.27 -2.62 -14.10
CA GLU A 108 7.48 -2.47 -15.31
C GLU A 108 8.28 -2.81 -16.56
#